data_7615c1a4f2c5733181c75f41ce2fe3a6
#
_entry.id   7615c1a4f2c5733181c75f41ce2fe3a6
#
_cell.length_a   1.000
_cell.length_b   1.000
_cell.length_c   1.000
_cell.angle_alpha   90.00
_cell.angle_beta   90.00
_cell.angle_gamma   90.00
#
_symmetry.space_group_name_H-M   'P 1'
#
loop_
_entity.id
_entity.type
_entity.pdbx_description
1 polymer ?
#
loop_
_entity_poly.entity_id
_entity_poly.type
_entity_poly.pdbx_seq_one_letter_code
_entity_poly.pdbx_strand_id
1 'polypeptide(L)'
;MIALDTVDVKRQVRVMMIDGGHRVRAHLNTLGIHIGDWLTVVERAPFRGPVLVEINGSRLALGRGVAAKIQVETDGALEPLVRPQPEAETEQR
;
A
#
# COMPACT_ATOMS: atom_id res chain seq x y z
N MET A 1 -3.38 -1.08 -12.60
CA MET A 1 -3.72 -1.06 -11.16
C MET A 1 -4.24 -2.41 -10.74
N ILE A 2 -3.88 -2.81 -9.55
CA ILE A 2 -4.37 -4.05 -8.96
C ILE A 2 -4.87 -3.76 -7.55
N ALA A 3 -5.69 -4.66 -7.02
CA ALA A 3 -6.19 -4.50 -5.66
C ALA A 3 -5.08 -4.84 -4.66
N LEU A 4 -5.06 -4.10 -3.54
CA LEU A 4 -4.02 -4.26 -2.54
C LEU A 4 -3.97 -5.68 -1.98
N ASP A 5 -5.12 -6.35 -1.88
CA ASP A 5 -5.16 -7.69 -1.33
C ASP A 5 -4.53 -8.75 -2.25
N THR A 6 -4.14 -8.37 -3.47
CA THR A 6 -3.46 -9.28 -4.38
C THR A 6 -1.96 -9.01 -4.47
N VAL A 7 -1.46 -8.05 -3.71
CA VAL A 7 -0.05 -7.69 -3.76
C VAL A 7 0.76 -8.66 -2.91
N ASP A 8 1.92 -9.06 -3.42
CA ASP A 8 2.81 -9.95 -2.67
C ASP A 8 3.43 -9.22 -1.50
N VAL A 9 3.83 -9.99 -0.49
CA VAL A 9 4.51 -9.40 0.66
C VAL A 9 5.83 -8.79 0.23
N LYS A 10 6.24 -7.76 0.98
CA LYS A 10 7.50 -7.03 0.78
C LYS A 10 7.47 -6.16 -0.47
N ARG A 11 6.33 -6.04 -1.14
CA ARG A 11 6.22 -5.15 -2.29
C ARG A 11 5.81 -3.77 -1.82
N GLN A 12 6.46 -2.77 -2.37
CA GLN A 12 6.09 -1.38 -2.15
C GLN A 12 5.16 -0.95 -3.27
N VAL A 13 4.04 -0.35 -2.91
CA VAL A 13 3.02 0.04 -3.89
C VAL A 13 2.52 1.44 -3.56
N ARG A 14 1.96 2.08 -4.57
CA ARG A 14 1.40 3.41 -4.41
C ARG A 14 -0.12 3.34 -4.51
N VAL A 15 -0.78 3.99 -3.58
CA VAL A 15 -2.24 4.04 -3.58
C VAL A 15 -2.71 4.95 -4.69
N MET A 16 -3.46 4.40 -5.64
CA MET A 16 -3.94 5.15 -6.79
C MET A 16 -5.40 5.48 -6.71
N MET A 17 -6.20 4.62 -6.10
CA MET A 17 -7.64 4.82 -6.03
C MET A 17 -8.19 4.03 -4.87
N ILE A 18 -9.24 4.55 -4.26
CA ILE A 18 -9.95 3.86 -3.18
C ILE A 18 -11.40 3.72 -3.62
N ASP A 19 -11.83 2.47 -3.83
CA ASP A 19 -13.20 2.19 -4.21
C ASP A 19 -14.08 2.15 -2.98
N GLY A 20 -15.39 2.23 -3.18
CA GLY A 20 -16.34 2.15 -2.07
C GLY A 20 -16.90 3.49 -1.64
N GLY A 21 -16.57 4.54 -2.36
CA GLY A 21 -17.15 5.85 -2.14
C GLY A 21 -16.53 6.61 -1.00
N HIS A 22 -17.22 7.70 -0.65
CA HIS A 22 -16.69 8.65 0.31
C HIS A 22 -16.46 8.05 1.70
N ARG A 23 -17.35 7.18 2.14
CA ARG A 23 -17.25 6.64 3.49
C ARG A 23 -15.99 5.77 3.65
N VAL A 24 -15.70 4.93 2.67
CA VAL A 24 -14.51 4.10 2.73
C VAL A 24 -13.26 4.95 2.66
N ARG A 25 -13.28 5.96 1.77
CA ARG A 25 -12.13 6.85 1.64
C ARG A 25 -11.87 7.61 2.93
N ALA A 26 -12.93 8.12 3.55
CA ALA A 26 -12.78 8.86 4.80
C ALA A 26 -12.22 7.97 5.91
N HIS A 27 -12.69 6.73 5.97
CA HIS A 27 -12.19 5.80 6.96
C HIS A 27 -10.70 5.55 6.79
N LEU A 28 -10.28 5.31 5.55
CA LEU A 28 -8.87 5.04 5.29
C LEU A 28 -8.00 6.27 5.55
N ASN A 29 -8.53 7.45 5.20
CA ASN A 29 -7.80 8.69 5.49
C ASN A 29 -7.61 8.87 6.99
N THR A 30 -8.60 8.49 7.78
CA THR A 30 -8.48 8.54 9.23
C THR A 30 -7.36 7.62 9.73
N LEU A 31 -7.14 6.52 9.05
CA LEU A 31 -6.07 5.59 9.39
C LEU A 31 -4.70 6.03 8.84
N GLY A 32 -4.68 7.12 8.08
CA GLY A 32 -3.42 7.61 7.51
C GLY A 32 -3.13 7.16 6.10
N ILE A 33 -4.10 6.57 5.42
CA ILE A 33 -3.92 6.11 4.05
C ILE A 33 -4.64 7.05 3.10
N HIS A 34 -3.89 7.64 2.18
CA HIS A 34 -4.41 8.61 1.22
C HIS A 34 -3.97 8.22 -0.19
N ILE A 35 -4.74 8.66 -1.17
CA ILE A 35 -4.33 8.48 -2.56
C ILE A 35 -3.00 9.19 -2.76
N GLY A 36 -2.06 8.49 -3.40
CA GLY A 36 -0.71 9.00 -3.60
C GLY A 36 0.31 8.48 -2.61
N ASP A 37 -0.14 7.90 -1.51
CA ASP A 37 0.79 7.38 -0.51
C ASP A 37 1.46 6.10 -0.99
N TRP A 38 2.70 5.92 -0.57
CA TRP A 38 3.42 4.67 -0.76
C TRP A 38 3.28 3.84 0.50
N LEU A 39 3.07 2.55 0.32
CA LEU A 39 3.04 1.63 1.44
C LEU A 39 3.67 0.31 1.03
N THR A 40 4.02 -0.50 2.03
CA THR A 40 4.62 -1.80 1.80
C THR A 40 3.73 -2.86 2.43
N VAL A 41 3.45 -3.92 1.68
CA VAL A 41 2.73 -5.06 2.23
C VAL A 41 3.73 -5.88 3.03
N VAL A 42 3.49 -6.00 4.34
CA VAL A 42 4.42 -6.68 5.24
C VAL A 42 4.05 -8.14 5.41
N GLU A 43 2.75 -8.40 5.51
CA GLU A 43 2.30 -9.75 5.81
C GLU A 43 0.86 -9.92 5.33
N ARG A 44 0.53 -11.12 4.90
CA ARG A 44 -0.84 -11.46 4.53
C ARG A 44 -1.25 -12.66 5.38
N ALA A 45 -2.23 -12.45 6.24
CA ALA A 45 -2.68 -13.52 7.11
C ALA A 45 -3.38 -14.59 6.29
N PRO A 46 -3.28 -15.85 6.69
CA PRO A 46 -3.92 -16.94 5.97
C PRO A 46 -5.44 -16.89 6.10
N PHE A 47 -6.11 -17.69 5.30
CA PHE A 47 -7.56 -17.86 5.36
C PHE A 47 -8.29 -16.54 5.14
N ARG A 48 -7.79 -15.72 4.20
CA ARG A 48 -8.37 -14.44 3.86
C ARG A 48 -8.42 -13.49 5.05
N GLY A 49 -7.45 -13.64 5.94
CA GLY A 49 -7.31 -12.74 7.07
C GLY A 49 -6.76 -11.39 6.65
N PRO A 50 -6.47 -10.52 7.61
CA PRO A 50 -6.07 -9.16 7.30
C PRO A 50 -4.75 -9.09 6.56
N VAL A 51 -4.56 -7.97 5.86
CA VAL A 51 -3.31 -7.62 5.19
C VAL A 51 -2.62 -6.59 6.07
N LEU A 52 -1.40 -6.88 6.47
CA LEU A 52 -0.62 -5.96 7.29
C LEU A 52 0.25 -5.10 6.37
N VAL A 53 0.09 -3.79 6.48
CA VAL A 53 0.87 -2.85 5.67
C VAL A 53 1.67 -1.93 6.55
N GLU A 54 2.75 -1.41 6.00
CA GLU A 54 3.57 -0.41 6.67
C GLU A 54 3.51 0.87 5.87
N ILE A 55 3.22 1.98 6.55
CA ILE A 55 3.12 3.28 5.92
C ILE A 55 3.62 4.32 6.90
N ASN A 56 4.56 5.16 6.45
CA ASN A 56 5.11 6.24 7.27
C ASN A 56 5.61 5.76 8.63
N GLY A 57 6.23 4.58 8.66
CA GLY A 57 6.80 4.06 9.89
C GLY A 57 5.80 3.38 10.80
N SER A 58 4.54 3.33 10.43
CA SER A 58 3.51 2.68 11.23
C SER A 58 2.99 1.45 10.51
N ARG A 59 2.49 0.49 11.26
CA ARG A 59 1.92 -0.72 10.70
C ARG A 59 0.43 -0.76 10.97
N LEU A 60 -0.32 -1.14 9.95
CA LEU A 60 -1.77 -1.22 10.03
C LEU A 60 -2.23 -2.56 9.50
N ALA A 61 -3.22 -3.15 10.17
CA ALA A 61 -3.85 -4.36 9.69
C ALA A 61 -5.15 -3.96 9.00
N LEU A 62 -5.26 -4.27 7.72
CA LEU A 62 -6.44 -3.93 6.94
C LEU A 62 -7.23 -5.20 6.67
N GLY A 63 -8.52 -5.17 6.99
CA GLY A 63 -9.38 -6.31 6.66
C GLY A 63 -9.32 -6.59 5.17
N ARG A 64 -9.51 -7.87 4.81
CA ARG A 64 -9.37 -8.26 3.41
C ARG A 64 -10.35 -7.51 2.51
N GLY A 65 -11.57 -7.28 2.99
CA GLY A 65 -12.55 -6.55 2.20
C GLY A 65 -12.17 -5.12 1.96
N VAL A 66 -11.55 -4.47 2.94
CA VAL A 66 -11.06 -3.10 2.79
C VAL A 66 -9.87 -3.08 1.85
N ALA A 67 -8.94 -4.01 2.02
CA ALA A 67 -7.76 -4.06 1.16
C ALA A 67 -8.16 -4.26 -0.30
N ALA A 68 -9.22 -5.02 -0.55
CA ALA A 68 -9.68 -5.25 -1.91
C ALA A 68 -10.21 -3.99 -2.58
N LYS A 69 -10.54 -2.96 -1.80
CA LYS A 69 -11.05 -1.70 -2.34
C LYS A 69 -9.96 -0.68 -2.62
N ILE A 70 -8.73 -0.98 -2.26
CA ILE A 70 -7.61 -0.06 -2.49
C ILE A 70 -6.89 -0.51 -3.76
N GLN A 71 -6.90 0.35 -4.77
CA GLN A 71 -6.23 0.07 -6.04
C GLN A 71 -4.85 0.68 -5.99
N VAL A 72 -3.85 -0.12 -6.30
CA VAL A 72 -2.46 0.31 -6.17
C VAL A 72 -1.69 0.00 -7.45
N GLU A 73 -0.55 0.68 -7.59
CA GLU A 73 0.41 0.36 -8.63
C GLU A 73 1.72 0.00 -7.98
N THR A 74 2.33 -1.05 -8.48
CA THR A 74 3.68 -1.38 -8.06
C THR A 74 4.62 -0.38 -8.73
N ASP A 75 5.83 -0.28 -8.19
CA ASP A 75 6.76 0.66 -8.78
C ASP A 75 7.46 0.02 -9.98
N GLY A 76 6.67 -0.46 -10.86
CA GLY A 76 7.19 -0.96 -12.09
C GLY A 76 7.76 -2.32 -11.98
N ALA A 77 7.48 -2.86 -11.46
CA ALA A 77 8.02 -4.02 -11.80
C ALA A 77 9.47 -4.12 -11.51
N LEU A 78 9.71 -3.79 -11.70
CA LEU A 78 10.78 -3.94 -11.58
C LEU A 78 11.60 -3.75 -10.86
N GLU A 79 11.50 -3.64 -10.73
CA GLU A 79 12.23 -3.49 -10.23
C GLU A 79 12.69 -3.29 -9.42
N PRO A 80 12.77 -3.61 -9.08
CA PRO A 80 13.05 -3.33 -7.97
C PRO A 80 13.94 -2.50 -7.53
N LEU A 81 14.15 -2.25 -7.71
CA LEU A 81 14.90 -1.64 -7.36
C LEU A 81 15.21 -0.61 -7.07
N VAL A 82 15.22 -0.30 -7.13
CA VAL A 82 15.70 0.69 -6.86
C VAL A 82 15.16 1.81 -6.53
N ARG A 83 14.89 2.11 -6.15
CA ARG A 83 14.42 3.10 -5.78
C ARG A 83 14.72 4.02 -5.20
N PRO A 84 14.74 4.50 -5.39
CA PRO A 84 15.10 5.39 -4.81
C PRO A 84 15.00 5.98 -3.86
N GLN A 85 15.01 5.85 -3.70
CA GLN A 85 15.11 6.42 -2.86
C GLN A 85 15.14 7.43 -2.65
N PRO A 86 14.85 7.55 -2.72
CA PRO A 86 15.00 8.54 -2.52
C PRO A 86 15.53 9.27 -2.29
N GLU A 87 15.61 9.12 -2.42
CA GLU A 87 16.27 9.70 -2.18
C GLU A 87 16.97 10.05 -2.19
N ALA A 88 16.90 9.70 -2.23
CA ALA A 88 17.68 10.01 -2.10
C ALA A 88 18.33 10.38 -2.32
N GLU A 89 18.16 10.25 -2.35
CA GLU A 89 18.85 10.58 -2.30
C GLU A 89 19.47 11.00 -2.46
N THR A 90 19.32 10.88 -2.53
CA THR A 90 20.01 11.26 -2.42
C THR A 90 20.74 11.59 -2.51
N GLU A 91 20.75 11.46 -2.54
CA GLU A 91 21.47 11.66 -2.37
C GLU A 91 22.13 11.73 -2.56
N GLN A 92 22.10 11.59 -2.69
CA GLN A 92 22.69 11.60 -2.66
C GLN A 92 23.26 11.61 -2.89
N ARG A 93 23.19 11.57 -3.00
CA ARG A 93 23.83 11.65 -3.01
C ARG A 93 24.36 11.89 -3.06
#